data_2f7d6d18f6c803c5fc80001e86568fa7
#
_entry.id   2f7d6d18f6c803c5fc80001e86568fa7
#
_cell.length_a   1.000
_cell.length_b   1.000
_cell.length_c   1.000
_cell.angle_alpha   90.00
_cell.angle_beta   90.00
_cell.angle_gamma   90.00
#
_symmetry.space_group_name_H-M   'P 1'
#
loop_
_entity.id
_entity.type
_entity.pdbx_description
1 polymer ?
#
loop_
_entity_poly.entity_id
_entity_poly.type
_entity_poly.pdbx_seq_one_letter_code
_entity_poly.pdbx_strand_id
1 'polypeptide(L)'
;MAALVLWLGWLALATGVPTAVTQALATYHPTFVPEVSWAGFAAALIATALWIAMTWPNSATPRGALIQWTGGVALCGSLIGTLWLPYLDAGKSYRGMIVSLRESLPEVNCIASSHLGEPQRALLQYFGHLRTVREEVVPDPPCDALLVQGTRSDQAPAHGHGWVTVWEGRRGGDHLELYRLYVRNQ
;
A
#
# COMPACT_ATOMS: atom_id res chain seq x y z
N MET A 1 12.35 11.00 -22.15
CA MET A 1 11.58 11.94 -21.29
C MET A 1 10.98 11.23 -20.07
N ALA A 2 10.19 10.15 -20.22
CA ALA A 2 9.55 9.47 -19.07
C ALA A 2 10.52 8.98 -17.98
N ALA A 3 11.62 8.32 -18.36
CA ALA A 3 12.63 7.87 -17.41
C ALA A 3 13.26 9.02 -16.60
N LEU A 4 13.44 10.17 -17.23
CA LEU A 4 13.96 11.36 -16.56
C LEU A 4 12.98 11.91 -15.52
N VAL A 5 11.68 11.89 -15.84
CA VAL A 5 10.63 12.27 -14.88
C VAL A 5 10.59 11.32 -13.69
N LEU A 6 10.72 10.00 -13.92
CA LEU A 6 10.79 9.00 -12.85
C LEU A 6 12.01 9.22 -11.95
N TRP A 7 13.19 9.50 -12.52
CA TRP A 7 14.40 9.80 -11.76
C TRP A 7 14.26 11.09 -10.94
N LEU A 8 13.82 12.20 -11.57
CA LEU A 8 13.66 13.48 -10.88
C LEU A 8 12.59 13.41 -9.78
N GLY A 9 11.48 12.75 -10.04
CA GLY A 9 10.43 12.56 -9.05
C GLY A 9 10.92 11.73 -7.85
N TRP A 10 11.67 10.66 -8.10
CA TRP A 10 12.24 9.84 -7.02
C TRP A 10 13.33 10.60 -6.24
N LEU A 11 14.20 11.33 -6.91
CA LEU A 11 15.19 12.18 -6.25
C LEU A 11 14.53 13.25 -5.38
N ALA A 12 13.46 13.89 -5.87
CA ALA A 12 12.69 14.83 -5.08
C ALA A 12 12.09 14.16 -3.83
N LEU A 13 11.53 12.95 -3.96
CA LEU A 13 10.98 12.19 -2.84
C LEU A 13 12.07 11.81 -1.82
N ALA A 14 13.23 11.36 -2.30
CA ALA A 14 14.34 10.91 -1.45
C ALA A 14 15.09 12.07 -0.74
N THR A 15 15.21 13.23 -1.40
CA THR A 15 15.95 14.40 -0.88
C THR A 15 15.07 15.45 -0.21
N GLY A 16 13.76 15.40 -0.44
CA GLY A 16 12.84 16.43 0.03
C GLY A 16 12.81 17.73 -0.82
N VAL A 17 13.53 17.76 -1.96
CA VAL A 17 13.67 18.96 -2.81
C VAL A 17 13.35 18.63 -4.27
N PRO A 18 12.50 19.41 -4.95
CA PRO A 18 11.78 20.61 -4.48
C PRO A 18 10.57 20.27 -3.60
N THR A 19 10.31 21.11 -2.61
CA THR A 19 9.23 20.91 -1.64
C THR A 19 7.84 20.81 -2.26
N ALA A 20 7.60 21.46 -3.40
CA ALA A 20 6.34 21.38 -4.13
C ALA A 20 6.01 19.95 -4.60
N VAL A 21 7.01 19.21 -5.08
CA VAL A 21 6.84 17.81 -5.52
C VAL A 21 6.60 16.89 -4.33
N THR A 22 7.39 17.06 -3.27
CA THR A 22 7.24 16.23 -2.06
C THR A 22 5.92 16.49 -1.34
N GLN A 23 5.44 17.73 -1.29
CA GLN A 23 4.13 18.06 -0.76
C GLN A 23 3.00 17.43 -1.59
N ALA A 24 3.09 17.47 -2.92
CA ALA A 24 2.12 16.82 -3.79
C ALA A 24 2.10 15.29 -3.56
N LEU A 25 3.26 14.65 -3.44
CA LEU A 25 3.35 13.22 -3.15
C LEU A 25 2.87 12.88 -1.73
N ALA A 26 3.17 13.71 -0.73
CA ALA A 26 2.71 13.56 0.64
C ALA A 26 1.19 13.70 0.79
N THR A 27 0.52 14.44 -0.12
CA THR A 27 -0.95 14.52 -0.13
C THR A 27 -1.59 13.15 -0.37
N TYR A 28 -0.95 12.29 -1.18
CA TYR A 28 -1.44 10.93 -1.44
C TYR A 28 -1.09 9.95 -0.32
N HIS A 29 0.08 10.11 0.32
CA HIS A 29 0.58 9.20 1.38
C HIS A 29 1.23 10.00 2.51
N PRO A 30 0.46 10.63 3.39
CA PRO A 30 0.98 11.53 4.42
C PRO A 30 1.86 10.83 5.46
N THR A 31 1.73 9.52 5.63
CA THR A 31 2.50 8.72 6.59
C THR A 31 3.70 8.01 5.98
N PHE A 32 3.95 8.19 4.68
CA PHE A 32 5.08 7.55 4.01
C PHE A 32 6.40 8.22 4.40
N VAL A 33 7.31 7.44 4.96
CA VAL A 33 8.69 7.86 5.22
C VAL A 33 9.57 7.25 4.12
N PRO A 34 10.25 8.08 3.30
CA PRO A 34 11.09 7.57 2.23
C PRO A 34 12.31 6.84 2.81
N GLU A 35 12.38 5.53 2.56
CA GLU A 35 13.58 4.73 2.83
C GLU A 35 14.29 4.44 1.52
N VAL A 36 15.58 4.80 1.44
CA VAL A 36 16.38 4.57 0.24
C VAL A 36 16.88 3.14 0.24
N SER A 37 16.34 2.32 -0.65
CA SER A 37 16.92 1.01 -0.95
C SER A 37 18.16 1.15 -1.83
N TRP A 38 19.36 1.01 -1.25
CA TRP A 38 20.60 1.08 -2.00
C TRP A 38 20.71 0.02 -3.10
N ALA A 39 20.16 -1.17 -2.87
CA ALA A 39 20.08 -2.23 -3.88
C ALA A 39 19.17 -1.82 -5.05
N GLY A 40 18.00 -1.24 -4.76
CA GLY A 40 17.08 -0.72 -5.77
C GLY A 40 17.70 0.43 -6.56
N PHE A 41 18.39 1.34 -5.89
CA PHE A 41 19.12 2.44 -6.52
C PHE A 41 20.23 1.94 -7.47
N ALA A 42 21.05 0.99 -7.02
CA ALA A 42 22.09 0.38 -7.87
C ALA A 42 21.50 -0.33 -9.09
N ALA A 43 20.41 -1.09 -8.91
CA ALA A 43 19.72 -1.75 -10.01
C ALA A 43 19.16 -0.74 -11.03
N ALA A 44 18.58 0.37 -10.57
CA ALA A 44 18.09 1.44 -11.42
C ALA A 44 19.21 2.12 -12.24
N LEU A 45 20.37 2.36 -11.60
CA LEU A 45 21.56 2.90 -12.29
C LEU A 45 22.08 1.93 -13.37
N ILE A 46 22.18 0.63 -13.04
CA ILE A 46 22.61 -0.40 -14.00
C ILE A 46 21.65 -0.47 -15.18
N ALA A 47 20.33 -0.51 -14.93
CA ALA A 47 19.33 -0.54 -15.99
C ALA A 47 19.43 0.69 -16.90
N THR A 48 19.62 1.87 -16.31
CA THR A 48 19.78 3.13 -17.05
C THR A 48 21.07 3.11 -17.90
N ALA A 49 22.18 2.67 -17.33
CA ALA A 49 23.47 2.57 -18.05
C ALA A 49 23.39 1.57 -19.22
N LEU A 50 22.78 0.42 -19.01
CA LEU A 50 22.56 -0.59 -20.06
C LEU A 50 21.69 -0.02 -21.20
N TRP A 51 20.60 0.67 -20.85
CA TRP A 51 19.75 1.30 -21.86
C TRP A 51 20.49 2.34 -22.68
N ILE A 52 21.30 3.19 -22.05
CA ILE A 52 22.13 4.18 -22.74
C ILE A 52 23.14 3.47 -23.67
N ALA A 53 23.84 2.45 -23.16
CA ALA A 53 24.84 1.70 -23.94
C ALA A 53 24.23 1.02 -25.17
N MET A 54 22.99 0.50 -25.05
CA MET A 54 22.30 -0.14 -26.17
C MET A 54 21.75 0.84 -27.21
N THR A 55 21.33 2.02 -26.77
CA THR A 55 20.64 2.98 -27.65
C THR A 55 21.59 3.96 -28.34
N TRP A 56 22.69 4.33 -27.68
CA TRP A 56 23.66 5.30 -28.22
C TRP A 56 24.21 4.93 -29.62
N PRO A 57 24.77 3.70 -29.84
CA PRO A 57 25.33 3.34 -31.13
C PRO A 57 24.29 3.12 -32.23
N ASN A 58 23.02 2.91 -31.87
CA ASN A 58 21.94 2.53 -32.81
C ASN A 58 20.98 3.68 -33.13
N SER A 59 21.25 4.89 -32.66
CA SER A 59 20.31 6.01 -32.71
C SER A 59 19.87 6.45 -34.12
N ALA A 60 20.70 6.21 -35.13
CA ALA A 60 20.47 6.65 -36.52
C ALA A 60 19.84 5.60 -37.43
N THR A 61 19.45 4.44 -36.91
CA THR A 61 18.89 3.34 -37.72
C THR A 61 17.40 3.11 -37.44
N PRO A 62 16.59 2.65 -38.43
CA PRO A 62 15.19 2.27 -38.18
C PRO A 62 15.04 1.19 -37.10
N ARG A 63 15.99 0.26 -37.04
CA ARG A 63 16.08 -0.75 -35.97
C ARG A 63 16.38 -0.13 -34.61
N GLY A 64 17.16 0.95 -34.61
CA GLY A 64 17.47 1.73 -33.40
C GLY A 64 16.23 2.39 -32.77
N ALA A 65 15.30 2.87 -33.59
CA ALA A 65 14.06 3.44 -33.07
C ALA A 65 13.22 2.40 -32.28
N LEU A 66 13.16 1.16 -32.80
CA LEU A 66 12.48 0.06 -32.12
C LEU A 66 13.17 -0.30 -30.79
N ILE A 67 14.50 -0.41 -30.81
CA ILE A 67 15.31 -0.67 -29.60
C ILE A 67 15.15 0.43 -28.58
N GLN A 68 15.14 1.69 -29.00
CA GLN A 68 14.93 2.84 -28.10
C GLN A 68 13.55 2.80 -27.44
N TRP A 69 12.51 2.46 -28.21
CA TRP A 69 11.15 2.43 -27.70
C TRP A 69 10.94 1.26 -26.72
N THR A 70 11.27 0.03 -27.13
CA THR A 70 11.10 -1.16 -26.28
C THR A 70 12.01 -1.12 -25.07
N GLY A 71 13.27 -0.72 -25.24
CA GLY A 71 14.21 -0.54 -24.14
C GLY A 71 13.80 0.60 -23.20
N GLY A 72 13.21 1.67 -23.73
CA GLY A 72 12.66 2.77 -22.94
C GLY A 72 11.48 2.35 -22.06
N VAL A 73 10.57 1.54 -22.59
CA VAL A 73 9.44 0.97 -21.81
C VAL A 73 9.97 0.03 -20.74
N ALA A 74 10.92 -0.85 -21.07
CA ALA A 74 11.54 -1.76 -20.11
C ALA A 74 12.29 -0.98 -19.00
N LEU A 75 13.01 0.09 -19.36
CA LEU A 75 13.66 0.98 -18.38
C LEU A 75 12.64 1.62 -17.45
N CYS A 76 11.55 2.20 -17.96
CA CYS A 76 10.51 2.80 -17.11
C CYS A 76 9.92 1.76 -16.14
N GLY A 77 9.61 0.55 -16.60
CA GLY A 77 9.16 -0.54 -15.75
C GLY A 77 10.17 -0.92 -14.67
N SER A 78 11.46 -0.98 -15.02
CA SER A 78 12.54 -1.26 -14.08
C SER A 78 12.68 -0.14 -13.03
N LEU A 79 12.61 1.13 -13.43
CA LEU A 79 12.68 2.26 -12.51
C LEU A 79 11.49 2.28 -11.55
N ILE A 80 10.28 1.99 -12.03
CA ILE A 80 9.10 1.88 -11.17
C ILE A 80 9.27 0.74 -10.17
N GLY A 81 9.69 -0.44 -10.62
CA GLY A 81 9.86 -1.61 -9.78
C GLY A 81 11.04 -1.55 -8.80
N THR A 82 12.05 -0.70 -9.04
CA THR A 82 13.22 -0.58 -8.15
C THR A 82 13.19 0.65 -7.25
N LEU A 83 12.77 1.79 -7.78
CA LEU A 83 12.79 3.07 -7.05
C LEU A 83 11.46 3.42 -6.41
N TRP A 84 10.34 3.16 -7.12
CA TRP A 84 9.02 3.59 -6.71
C TRP A 84 8.21 2.52 -5.98
N LEU A 85 8.67 1.26 -6.01
CA LEU A 85 7.95 0.15 -5.38
C LEU A 85 7.62 0.40 -3.91
N PRO A 86 8.54 0.91 -3.05
CA PRO A 86 8.22 1.18 -1.64
C PRO A 86 7.10 2.22 -1.47
N TYR A 87 7.11 3.27 -2.29
CA TYR A 87 6.06 4.29 -2.27
C TYR A 87 4.70 3.74 -2.75
N LEU A 88 4.71 2.96 -3.82
CA LEU A 88 3.49 2.32 -4.36
C LEU A 88 2.95 1.27 -3.39
N ASP A 89 3.83 0.48 -2.78
CA ASP A 89 3.44 -0.53 -1.80
C ASP A 89 2.84 0.11 -0.56
N ALA A 90 3.43 1.18 -0.03
CA ALA A 90 2.88 1.91 1.12
C ALA A 90 1.43 2.37 0.89
N GLY A 91 1.09 2.77 -0.36
CA GLY A 91 -0.27 3.20 -0.70
C GLY A 91 -1.25 2.08 -1.03
N LYS A 92 -0.75 0.91 -1.43
CA LYS A 92 -1.60 -0.22 -1.87
C LYS A 92 -1.63 -1.37 -0.88
N SER A 93 -0.63 -1.49 -0.02
CA SER A 93 -0.51 -2.57 0.94
C SER A 93 -1.43 -2.40 2.14
N TYR A 94 -2.05 -3.50 2.55
CA TYR A 94 -2.79 -3.60 3.81
C TYR A 94 -1.88 -3.93 5.00
N ARG A 95 -0.57 -4.21 4.75
CA ARG A 95 0.35 -4.68 5.79
C ARG A 95 0.41 -3.75 6.99
N GLY A 96 0.62 -2.44 6.77
CA GLY A 96 0.71 -1.46 7.86
C GLY A 96 -0.56 -1.37 8.69
N MET A 97 -1.72 -1.38 8.02
CA MET A 97 -3.02 -1.42 8.68
C MET A 97 -3.20 -2.68 9.54
N ILE A 98 -2.85 -3.85 8.99
CA ILE A 98 -3.01 -5.14 9.69
C ILE A 98 -2.05 -5.25 10.89
N VAL A 99 -0.82 -4.75 10.77
CA VAL A 99 0.13 -4.68 11.89
C VAL A 99 -0.43 -3.82 13.01
N SER A 100 -0.89 -2.60 12.69
CA SER A 100 -1.51 -1.70 13.67
C SER A 100 -2.77 -2.30 14.31
N LEU A 101 -3.61 -3.00 13.52
CA LEU A 101 -4.76 -3.73 14.05
C LEU A 101 -4.33 -4.79 15.07
N ARG A 102 -3.31 -5.57 14.74
CA ARG A 102 -2.81 -6.64 15.61
C ARG A 102 -2.23 -6.11 16.92
N GLU A 103 -1.52 -4.98 16.87
CA GLU A 103 -0.96 -4.31 18.05
C GLU A 103 -2.03 -3.77 18.99
N SER A 104 -3.19 -3.40 18.42
CA SER A 104 -4.33 -2.85 19.17
C SER A 104 -5.34 -3.92 19.60
N LEU A 105 -5.18 -5.16 19.14
CA LEU A 105 -6.09 -6.26 19.44
C LEU A 105 -5.83 -6.78 20.86
N PRO A 106 -6.81 -6.74 21.78
CA PRO A 106 -6.68 -7.37 23.10
C PRO A 106 -6.69 -8.90 22.97
N GLU A 107 -6.44 -9.60 24.06
CA GLU A 107 -6.60 -11.05 24.12
C GLU A 107 -8.10 -11.40 23.98
N VAL A 108 -8.45 -12.00 22.85
CA VAL A 108 -9.83 -12.41 22.53
C VAL A 108 -9.87 -13.84 22.02
N ASN A 109 -10.95 -14.55 22.30
CA ASN A 109 -11.11 -15.93 21.87
C ASN A 109 -11.34 -16.04 20.35
N CYS A 110 -12.15 -15.14 19.79
CA CYS A 110 -12.35 -15.04 18.34
C CYS A 110 -12.72 -13.62 17.92
N ILE A 111 -12.58 -13.38 16.60
CA ILE A 111 -12.91 -12.11 15.94
C ILE A 111 -14.04 -12.40 14.94
N ALA A 112 -15.18 -11.76 15.12
CA ALA A 112 -16.21 -11.70 14.11
C ALA A 112 -15.83 -10.70 13.03
N SER A 113 -16.29 -10.89 11.79
CA SER A 113 -16.09 -9.94 10.70
C SER A 113 -17.37 -9.63 9.99
N SER A 114 -17.64 -8.36 9.75
CA SER A 114 -18.82 -7.87 9.02
C SER A 114 -18.39 -6.99 7.86
N HIS A 115 -18.99 -7.22 6.68
CA HIS A 115 -18.75 -6.50 5.43
C HIS A 115 -17.31 -6.63 4.88
N LEU A 116 -16.49 -7.57 5.36
CA LEU A 116 -15.16 -7.83 4.83
C LEU A 116 -15.19 -8.71 3.59
N GLY A 117 -14.53 -8.28 2.52
CA GLY A 117 -14.31 -9.09 1.32
C GLY A 117 -13.38 -10.30 1.58
N GLU A 118 -13.45 -11.31 0.71
CA GLU A 118 -12.52 -12.46 0.77
C GLU A 118 -11.05 -12.06 0.72
N PRO A 119 -10.63 -11.10 -0.18
CA PRO A 119 -9.24 -10.67 -0.23
C PRO A 119 -8.75 -10.09 1.10
N GLN A 120 -9.57 -9.27 1.77
CA GLN A 120 -9.20 -8.66 3.04
C GLN A 120 -9.03 -9.71 4.14
N ARG A 121 -9.91 -10.72 4.21
CA ARG A 121 -9.77 -11.83 5.17
C ARG A 121 -8.53 -12.67 4.91
N ALA A 122 -8.22 -12.95 3.63
CA ALA A 122 -7.00 -13.66 3.27
C ALA A 122 -5.74 -12.88 3.70
N LEU A 123 -5.74 -11.56 3.53
CA LEU A 123 -4.63 -10.69 3.95
C LEU A 123 -4.51 -10.61 5.48
N LEU A 124 -5.64 -10.56 6.21
CA LEU A 124 -5.64 -10.63 7.67
C LEU A 124 -5.02 -11.93 8.17
N GLN A 125 -5.36 -13.06 7.53
CA GLN A 125 -4.76 -14.35 7.88
C GLN A 125 -3.27 -14.42 7.52
N TYR A 126 -2.89 -13.91 6.34
CA TYR A 126 -1.52 -13.98 5.85
C TYR A 126 -0.55 -13.07 6.63
N PHE A 127 -0.90 -11.80 6.81
CA PHE A 127 -0.03 -10.83 7.47
C PHE A 127 -0.22 -10.75 8.98
N GLY A 128 -1.45 -10.93 9.47
CA GLY A 128 -1.80 -10.78 10.88
C GLY A 128 -1.91 -12.10 11.64
N HIS A 129 -1.96 -13.24 10.94
CA HIS A 129 -2.34 -14.55 11.48
C HIS A 129 -3.72 -14.52 12.18
N LEU A 130 -4.59 -13.59 11.75
CA LEU A 130 -5.92 -13.38 12.30
C LEU A 130 -6.94 -14.13 11.46
N ARG A 131 -7.67 -15.05 12.09
CA ARG A 131 -8.82 -15.72 11.48
C ARG A 131 -10.09 -15.05 11.98
N THR A 132 -11.01 -14.78 11.05
CA THR A 132 -12.28 -14.15 11.39
C THR A 132 -13.45 -15.08 11.08
N VAL A 133 -14.48 -15.02 11.91
CA VAL A 133 -15.77 -15.68 11.70
C VAL A 133 -16.71 -14.69 11.02
N ARG A 134 -17.29 -15.10 9.90
CA ARG A 134 -18.18 -14.24 9.11
C ARG A 134 -19.54 -14.14 9.77
N GLU A 135 -19.95 -12.94 10.12
CA GLU A 135 -21.28 -12.66 10.68
C GLU A 135 -22.39 -12.95 9.66
N GLU A 136 -22.10 -12.76 8.36
CA GLU A 136 -23.05 -13.06 7.27
C GLU A 136 -23.33 -14.57 7.11
N VAL A 137 -22.44 -15.42 7.63
CA VAL A 137 -22.59 -16.89 7.56
C VAL A 137 -23.04 -17.47 8.89
N VAL A 138 -22.50 -16.96 9.98
CA VAL A 138 -22.86 -17.36 11.34
C VAL A 138 -23.39 -16.11 12.05
N PRO A 139 -24.71 -15.91 12.09
CA PRO A 139 -25.31 -14.77 12.75
C PRO A 139 -24.97 -14.73 14.25
N ASP A 140 -24.57 -13.56 14.75
CA ASP A 140 -24.19 -13.31 16.14
C ASP A 140 -23.20 -14.37 16.70
N PRO A 141 -22.01 -14.50 16.10
CA PRO A 141 -21.03 -15.47 16.58
C PRO A 141 -20.61 -15.09 18.01
N PRO A 142 -20.33 -16.08 18.88
CA PRO A 142 -19.95 -15.82 20.27
C PRO A 142 -18.49 -15.30 20.37
N CYS A 143 -18.20 -14.23 19.62
CA CYS A 143 -16.88 -13.60 19.58
C CYS A 143 -16.85 -12.35 20.45
N ASP A 144 -15.68 -12.11 21.07
CA ASP A 144 -15.47 -10.97 21.96
C ASP A 144 -15.05 -9.71 21.17
N ALA A 145 -14.64 -9.88 19.93
CA ALA A 145 -14.25 -8.79 19.03
C ALA A 145 -14.99 -8.87 17.69
N LEU A 146 -15.24 -7.70 17.10
CA LEU A 146 -15.89 -7.53 15.81
C LEU A 146 -15.11 -6.55 14.94
N LEU A 147 -14.65 -7.00 13.79
CA LEU A 147 -13.98 -6.18 12.77
C LEU A 147 -14.96 -5.83 11.65
N VAL A 148 -15.22 -4.56 11.47
CA VAL A 148 -16.17 -4.05 10.47
C VAL A 148 -15.43 -3.24 9.42
N GLN A 149 -15.69 -3.54 8.14
CA GLN A 149 -15.32 -2.67 7.03
C GLN A 149 -16.50 -1.78 6.68
N GLY A 150 -16.28 -0.49 6.60
CA GLY A 150 -17.28 0.50 6.22
C GLY A 150 -16.66 1.68 5.50
N THR A 151 -17.45 2.71 5.31
CA THR A 151 -16.98 4.00 4.80
C THR A 151 -16.89 5.01 5.95
N ARG A 152 -16.24 6.14 5.70
CA ARG A 152 -16.11 7.20 6.70
C ARG A 152 -17.46 7.83 7.08
N SER A 153 -18.44 7.75 6.18
CA SER A 153 -19.80 8.25 6.39
C SER A 153 -20.69 7.26 7.15
N ASP A 154 -20.30 5.99 7.20
CA ASP A 154 -21.08 5.01 7.92
C ASP A 154 -20.95 5.29 9.42
N GLN A 155 -22.07 5.60 10.03
CA GLN A 155 -22.16 5.60 11.49
C GLN A 155 -21.79 4.19 11.97
N ALA A 156 -21.10 4.11 13.11
CA ALA A 156 -20.81 2.82 13.72
C ALA A 156 -22.08 1.93 13.64
N PRO A 157 -21.96 0.70 13.13
CA PRO A 157 -23.11 -0.17 13.10
C PRO A 157 -23.72 -0.16 14.50
N ALA A 158 -25.03 -0.03 14.56
CA ALA A 158 -25.79 -0.10 15.81
C ALA A 158 -25.77 -1.55 16.32
N HIS A 159 -24.58 -2.11 16.56
CA HIS A 159 -24.41 -3.27 17.39
C HIS A 159 -24.75 -2.79 18.80
N GLY A 160 -25.78 -3.39 19.39
CA GLY A 160 -26.45 -2.93 20.60
C GLY A 160 -25.50 -2.56 21.73
N HIS A 161 -26.06 -1.98 22.80
CA HIS A 161 -25.32 -1.61 24.00
C HIS A 161 -24.30 -2.68 24.42
N GLY A 162 -23.01 -2.32 24.53
CA GLY A 162 -21.95 -3.24 24.96
C GLY A 162 -20.75 -3.37 24.06
N TRP A 163 -20.71 -2.70 22.89
CA TRP A 163 -19.53 -2.68 22.02
C TRP A 163 -18.80 -1.35 22.12
N VAL A 164 -17.47 -1.41 22.29
CA VAL A 164 -16.59 -0.23 22.35
C VAL A 164 -15.59 -0.30 21.22
N THR A 165 -15.42 0.80 20.49
CA THR A 165 -14.38 0.91 19.45
C THR A 165 -13.02 1.03 20.12
N VAL A 166 -12.12 0.08 19.84
CA VAL A 166 -10.76 0.05 20.39
C VAL A 166 -9.71 0.43 19.35
N TRP A 167 -10.06 0.34 18.08
CA TRP A 167 -9.15 0.69 17.00
C TRP A 167 -9.91 1.11 15.75
N GLU A 168 -9.31 2.04 15.02
CA GLU A 168 -9.76 2.48 13.71
C GLU A 168 -8.55 2.60 12.79
N GLY A 169 -8.64 2.04 11.58
CA GLY A 169 -7.55 2.06 10.63
C GLY A 169 -8.02 2.02 9.19
N ARG A 170 -7.09 2.37 8.30
CA ARG A 170 -7.33 2.38 6.85
C ARG A 170 -6.06 1.99 6.10
N ARG A 171 -6.20 1.56 4.85
CA ARG A 171 -5.08 1.43 3.93
C ARG A 171 -4.51 2.81 3.60
N GLY A 172 -3.19 2.93 3.52
CA GLY A 172 -2.49 4.22 3.41
C GLY A 172 -2.92 5.12 2.25
N GLY A 173 -3.28 4.55 1.11
CA GLY A 173 -3.71 5.30 -0.09
C GLY A 173 -5.22 5.36 -0.32
N ASP A 174 -6.02 4.90 0.63
CA ASP A 174 -7.48 4.89 0.52
C ASP A 174 -8.11 5.86 1.52
N HIS A 175 -8.98 6.74 1.00
CA HIS A 175 -9.70 7.71 1.81
C HIS A 175 -11.16 7.31 2.06
N LEU A 176 -11.64 6.27 1.38
CA LEU A 176 -13.03 5.81 1.44
C LEU A 176 -13.20 4.63 2.38
N GLU A 177 -12.26 3.67 2.33
CA GLU A 177 -12.32 2.49 3.20
C GLU A 177 -11.90 2.85 4.63
N LEU A 178 -12.67 2.35 5.58
CA LEU A 178 -12.40 2.48 6.99
C LEU A 178 -12.68 1.14 7.69
N TYR A 179 -11.75 0.72 8.52
CA TYR A 179 -11.87 -0.49 9.33
C TYR A 179 -11.98 -0.09 10.78
N ARG A 180 -12.93 -0.69 11.51
CA ARG A 180 -13.12 -0.47 12.95
C ARG A 180 -13.14 -1.79 13.67
N LEU A 181 -12.39 -1.85 14.76
CA LEU A 181 -12.41 -2.97 15.69
C LEU A 181 -13.22 -2.58 16.90
N TYR A 182 -14.24 -3.36 17.16
CA TYR A 182 -15.06 -3.28 18.37
C TYR A 182 -14.74 -4.44 19.29
N VAL A 183 -14.79 -4.20 20.59
CA VAL A 183 -14.65 -5.23 21.62
C VAL A 183 -15.87 -5.14 22.53
N ARG A 184 -16.37 -6.31 22.95
CA ARG A 184 -17.51 -6.40 23.85
C ARG A 184 -17.10 -5.91 25.25
N ASN A 185 -17.81 -4.94 25.78
CA ASN A 185 -17.61 -4.47 27.15
C ASN A 185 -18.12 -5.59 28.09
N GLN A 186 -17.20 -6.13 28.90
CA GLN A 186 -17.54 -7.16 29.93
C GLN A 186 -18.20 -6.54 31.13
#